data_9997a5d796285607cb12c2dee8f9e989
#
_entry.id   9997a5d796285607cb12c2dee8f9e989
#
_cell.length_a   1.000
_cell.length_b   1.000
_cell.length_c   1.000
_cell.angle_alpha   90.00
_cell.angle_beta   90.00
_cell.angle_gamma   90.00
#
_symmetry.space_group_name_H-M   'P 1'
#
loop_
_entity.id
_entity.type
_entity.pdbx_description
1 polymer ?
#
loop_
_entity_poly.entity_id
_entity_poly.type
_entity_poly.pdbx_seq_one_letter_code
_entity_poly.pdbx_strand_id
1 'polypeptide(L)'
;MRPRRIAVVLVASLGLGLAWNAASGRGLALTRSVFLREGDQEIEVAAAKARLDKGTLFLDARPVEFYKLAHVPGSRPLPEEDFDRWFAQLEPTLRAQLEVIVYCSGYGCEASHLVARKLKDRGIPALILHEGWPAWQEAGYPEHSGDAP
;
A
#
# COMPACT_ATOMS: atom_id res chain seq x y z
N MET A 1 -16.39 45.25 -3.87
CA MET A 1 -16.22 44.43 -5.10
C MET A 1 -17.48 43.58 -5.28
N ARG A 2 -18.02 43.49 -6.52
CA ARG A 2 -19.25 42.70 -6.76
C ARG A 2 -18.95 41.21 -6.59
N PRO A 3 -19.70 40.43 -5.80
CA PRO A 3 -19.43 39.03 -5.51
C PRO A 3 -19.28 38.16 -6.78
N ARG A 4 -19.98 38.49 -7.84
CA ARG A 4 -19.89 37.90 -9.16
C ARG A 4 -18.48 37.98 -9.78
N ARG A 5 -17.74 39.07 -9.58
CA ARG A 5 -16.37 39.24 -10.11
C ARG A 5 -15.39 38.38 -9.34
N ILE A 6 -15.57 38.24 -8.03
CA ILE A 6 -14.74 37.37 -7.19
C ILE A 6 -14.94 35.90 -7.60
N ALA A 7 -16.20 35.47 -7.78
CA ALA A 7 -16.49 34.11 -8.23
C ALA A 7 -15.87 33.79 -9.59
N VAL A 8 -15.95 34.69 -10.56
CA VAL A 8 -15.33 34.51 -11.90
C VAL A 8 -13.81 34.37 -11.79
N VAL A 9 -13.15 35.16 -10.98
CA VAL A 9 -11.70 35.10 -10.80
C VAL A 9 -11.30 33.77 -10.16
N LEU A 10 -12.03 33.31 -9.13
CA LEU A 10 -11.75 32.03 -8.46
C LEU A 10 -11.91 30.82 -9.41
N VAL A 11 -12.99 30.81 -10.19
CA VAL A 11 -13.23 29.73 -11.18
C VAL A 11 -12.16 29.76 -12.28
N ALA A 12 -11.81 30.91 -12.80
CA ALA A 12 -10.78 31.04 -13.81
C ALA A 12 -9.40 30.62 -13.29
N SER A 13 -9.04 30.99 -12.06
CA SER A 13 -7.78 30.60 -11.43
C SER A 13 -7.70 29.09 -11.20
N LEU A 14 -8.79 28.47 -10.73
CA LEU A 14 -8.87 27.02 -10.55
C LEU A 14 -8.74 26.28 -11.89
N GLY A 15 -9.46 26.74 -12.92
CA GLY A 15 -9.37 26.16 -14.26
C GLY A 15 -7.98 26.26 -14.87
N LEU A 16 -7.32 27.42 -14.74
CA LEU A 16 -5.94 27.61 -15.19
C LEU A 16 -4.96 26.72 -14.40
N GLY A 17 -5.13 26.59 -13.09
CA GLY A 17 -4.30 25.73 -12.24
C GLY A 17 -4.43 24.26 -12.62
N LEU A 18 -5.64 23.77 -12.85
CA LEU A 18 -5.89 22.40 -13.30
C LEU A 18 -5.32 22.13 -14.71
N ALA A 19 -5.52 23.07 -15.63
CA ALA A 19 -4.97 22.96 -16.99
C ALA A 19 -3.44 22.96 -16.99
N TRP A 20 -2.81 23.82 -16.18
CA TRP A 20 -1.36 23.84 -16.01
C TRP A 20 -0.85 22.55 -15.39
N ASN A 21 -1.54 22.02 -14.37
CA ASN A 21 -1.19 20.74 -13.73
C ASN A 21 -1.25 19.58 -14.73
N ALA A 22 -2.25 19.56 -15.61
CA ALA A 22 -2.39 18.52 -16.63
C ALA A 22 -1.35 18.64 -17.75
N ALA A 23 -0.94 19.87 -18.10
CA ALA A 23 0.01 20.14 -19.18
C ALA A 23 1.48 20.06 -18.73
N SER A 24 1.76 20.25 -17.45
CA SER A 24 3.10 20.19 -16.89
C SER A 24 3.50 18.73 -16.63
N GLY A 25 4.53 18.21 -17.27
CA GLY A 25 5.07 16.87 -16.98
C GLY A 25 5.59 16.67 -15.54
N ARG A 26 5.42 17.66 -14.67
CA ARG A 26 5.73 17.66 -13.24
C ARG A 26 4.50 18.02 -12.40
N GLY A 27 3.30 17.99 -12.98
CA GLY A 27 2.06 18.30 -12.29
C GLY A 27 1.81 17.35 -11.11
N LEU A 28 1.10 17.84 -10.10
CA LEU A 28 0.64 17.00 -8.99
C LEU A 28 -0.32 15.94 -9.53
N ALA A 29 -0.07 14.70 -9.21
CA ALA A 29 -1.02 13.62 -9.50
C ALA A 29 -2.25 13.84 -8.62
N LEU A 30 -3.35 14.27 -9.24
CA LEU A 30 -4.65 14.47 -8.57
C LEU A 30 -5.41 13.13 -8.44
N THR A 31 -4.75 12.03 -8.79
CA THR A 31 -5.30 10.68 -8.75
C THR A 31 -4.60 9.85 -7.68
N ARG A 32 -5.21 8.73 -7.37
CA ARG A 32 -4.96 7.72 -6.35
C ARG A 32 -3.50 7.24 -6.18
N SER A 33 -2.61 7.55 -7.11
CA SER A 33 -1.31 6.89 -7.23
C SER A 33 -0.09 7.80 -7.03
N VAL A 34 -0.13 8.74 -6.08
CA VAL A 34 1.03 9.63 -5.81
C VAL A 34 2.30 8.83 -5.46
N PHE A 35 2.15 7.62 -4.93
CA PHE A 35 3.26 6.75 -4.54
C PHE A 35 3.51 5.57 -5.50
N LEU A 36 2.61 5.32 -6.47
CA LEU A 36 2.83 4.29 -7.48
C LEU A 36 4.02 4.67 -8.37
N ARG A 37 4.93 3.73 -8.49
CA ARG A 37 6.03 3.81 -9.47
C ARG A 37 5.82 2.76 -10.54
N GLU A 38 6.45 2.96 -11.68
CA GLU A 38 6.42 1.99 -12.77
C GLU A 38 6.84 0.60 -12.27
N GLY A 39 5.94 -0.37 -12.42
CA GLY A 39 6.11 -1.75 -11.99
C GLY A 39 5.56 -2.11 -10.62
N ASP A 40 4.97 -1.17 -9.86
CA ASP A 40 4.17 -1.49 -8.68
C ASP A 40 2.82 -2.07 -9.13
N GLN A 41 2.37 -3.14 -8.47
CA GLN A 41 1.08 -3.78 -8.74
C GLN A 41 0.23 -3.73 -7.48
N GLU A 42 -0.94 -3.12 -7.60
CA GLU A 42 -1.89 -3.01 -6.49
C GLU A 42 -3.01 -4.04 -6.60
N ILE A 43 -3.54 -4.41 -5.44
CA ILE A 43 -4.70 -5.29 -5.30
C ILE A 43 -5.70 -4.68 -4.34
N GLU A 44 -6.99 -4.77 -4.68
CA GLU A 44 -8.11 -4.32 -3.85
C GLU A 44 -8.39 -5.33 -2.73
N VAL A 45 -8.97 -4.87 -1.61
CA VAL A 45 -9.14 -5.68 -0.39
C VAL A 45 -9.94 -6.96 -0.61
N ALA A 46 -10.99 -6.94 -1.42
CA ALA A 46 -11.80 -8.13 -1.70
C ALA A 46 -11.01 -9.19 -2.51
N ALA A 47 -10.23 -8.75 -3.49
CA ALA A 47 -9.36 -9.63 -4.26
C ALA A 47 -8.21 -10.18 -3.42
N ALA A 48 -7.67 -9.38 -2.50
CA ALA A 48 -6.65 -9.80 -1.54
C ALA A 48 -7.19 -10.88 -0.60
N LYS A 49 -8.42 -10.70 -0.06
CA LYS A 49 -9.08 -11.74 0.76
C LYS A 49 -9.24 -13.06 0.01
N ALA A 50 -9.69 -13.02 -1.25
CA ALA A 50 -9.82 -14.23 -2.06
C ALA A 50 -8.47 -14.95 -2.31
N ARG A 51 -7.35 -14.23 -2.27
CA ARG A 51 -6.00 -14.81 -2.35
C ARG A 51 -5.53 -15.38 -1.02
N LEU A 52 -5.85 -14.72 0.10
CA LEU A 52 -5.61 -15.29 1.44
C LEU A 52 -6.28 -16.66 1.56
N ASP A 53 -7.53 -16.79 1.13
CA ASP A 53 -8.29 -18.05 1.19
C ASP A 53 -7.68 -19.18 0.32
N LYS A 54 -6.84 -18.81 -0.63
CA LYS A 54 -6.05 -19.75 -1.47
C LYS A 54 -4.64 -19.99 -0.94
N GLY A 55 -4.31 -19.42 0.23
CA GLY A 55 -3.02 -19.61 0.89
C GLY A 55 -1.92 -18.63 0.47
N THR A 56 -2.23 -17.54 -0.22
CA THR A 56 -1.23 -16.49 -0.53
C THR A 56 -0.73 -15.87 0.76
N LEU A 57 0.59 -15.77 0.92
CA LEU A 57 1.23 -15.18 2.10
C LEU A 57 1.08 -13.66 2.11
N PHE A 58 0.66 -13.13 3.26
CA PHE A 58 0.60 -11.70 3.52
C PHE A 58 1.81 -11.26 4.35
N LEU A 59 2.29 -10.05 4.06
CA LEU A 59 3.42 -9.43 4.75
C LEU A 59 2.98 -8.07 5.30
N ASP A 60 3.18 -7.88 6.59
CA ASP A 60 2.87 -6.63 7.27
C ASP A 60 4.09 -5.72 7.29
N ALA A 61 4.04 -4.62 6.53
CA ALA A 61 5.11 -3.64 6.45
C ALA A 61 5.06 -2.59 7.58
N ARG A 62 4.08 -2.67 8.46
CA ARG A 62 3.97 -1.78 9.64
C ARG A 62 5.02 -2.14 10.69
N PRO A 63 5.35 -1.22 11.62
CA PRO A 63 6.12 -1.54 12.82
C PRO A 63 5.55 -2.76 13.56
N VAL A 64 6.42 -3.58 14.14
CA VAL A 64 6.06 -4.87 14.77
C VAL A 64 5.03 -4.73 15.88
N GLU A 65 5.00 -3.58 16.56
CA GLU A 65 4.04 -3.29 17.61
C GLU A 65 2.59 -3.28 17.09
N PHE A 66 2.38 -2.76 15.87
CA PHE A 66 1.06 -2.79 15.22
C PHE A 66 0.68 -4.19 14.77
N TYR A 67 1.65 -4.97 14.28
CA TYR A 67 1.42 -6.37 13.95
C TYR A 67 0.92 -7.17 15.17
N LYS A 68 1.57 -7.00 16.34
CA LYS A 68 1.19 -7.68 17.57
C LYS A 68 -0.20 -7.31 18.07
N LEU A 69 -0.63 -6.08 17.84
CA LEU A 69 -1.98 -5.64 18.22
C LEU A 69 -3.06 -6.32 17.38
N ALA A 70 -2.91 -6.28 16.06
CA ALA A 70 -3.82 -6.96 15.14
C ALA A 70 -3.20 -7.06 13.74
N HIS A 71 -3.36 -8.19 13.06
CA HIS A 71 -2.82 -8.46 11.73
C HIS A 71 -3.71 -9.42 10.92
N VAL A 72 -3.46 -9.51 9.62
CA VAL A 72 -4.11 -10.50 8.73
C VAL A 72 -3.72 -11.91 9.17
N PRO A 73 -4.67 -12.85 9.34
CA PRO A 73 -4.37 -14.21 9.77
C PRO A 73 -3.30 -14.89 8.91
N GLY A 74 -2.30 -15.48 9.56
CA GLY A 74 -1.19 -16.15 8.86
C GLY A 74 -0.19 -15.22 8.20
N SER A 75 -0.34 -13.90 8.29
CA SER A 75 0.66 -12.96 7.80
C SER A 75 1.96 -13.03 8.60
N ARG A 76 3.03 -12.49 8.01
CA ARG A 76 4.33 -12.36 8.67
C ARG A 76 4.73 -10.89 8.75
N PRO A 77 5.34 -10.45 9.86
CA PRO A 77 5.89 -9.10 9.94
C PRO A 77 7.12 -8.97 9.02
N LEU A 78 7.13 -7.92 8.23
CA LEU A 78 8.27 -7.51 7.43
C LEU A 78 8.35 -5.98 7.42
N PRO A 79 8.63 -5.35 8.59
CA PRO A 79 8.67 -3.91 8.71
C PRO A 79 9.76 -3.31 7.81
N GLU A 80 9.45 -2.17 7.19
CA GLU A 80 10.34 -1.52 6.24
C GLU A 80 11.66 -1.09 6.90
N GLU A 81 11.59 -0.60 8.15
CA GLU A 81 12.73 -0.09 8.93
C GLU A 81 13.81 -1.15 9.16
N ASP A 82 13.40 -2.40 9.43
CA ASP A 82 14.28 -3.53 9.73
C ASP A 82 14.22 -4.61 8.64
N PHE A 83 13.93 -4.23 7.41
CA PHE A 83 13.63 -5.14 6.30
C PHE A 83 14.66 -6.28 6.16
N ASP A 84 15.96 -5.97 6.12
CA ASP A 84 17.00 -6.98 5.84
C ASP A 84 17.09 -8.03 6.95
N ARG A 85 16.91 -7.62 8.20
CA ARG A 85 16.89 -8.54 9.35
C ARG A 85 15.71 -9.51 9.27
N TRP A 86 14.50 -9.00 9.01
CA TRP A 86 13.30 -9.82 8.91
C TRP A 86 13.29 -10.66 7.64
N PHE A 87 13.75 -10.11 6.54
CA PHE A 87 13.88 -10.82 5.28
C PHE A 87 14.77 -12.07 5.42
N ALA A 88 15.92 -11.95 6.08
CA ALA A 88 16.83 -13.07 6.28
C ALA A 88 16.16 -14.26 7.02
N GLN A 89 15.24 -13.98 7.94
CA GLN A 89 14.49 -15.01 8.66
C GLN A 89 13.38 -15.63 7.81
N LEU A 90 12.76 -14.84 6.94
CA LEU A 90 11.62 -15.23 6.12
C LEU A 90 12.02 -15.75 4.74
N GLU A 91 13.26 -15.56 4.31
CA GLU A 91 13.71 -15.84 2.95
C GLU A 91 13.33 -17.26 2.44
N PRO A 92 13.52 -18.36 3.20
CA PRO A 92 13.12 -19.68 2.74
C PRO A 92 11.60 -19.77 2.46
N THR A 93 10.79 -19.17 3.32
CA THR A 93 9.33 -19.13 3.17
C THR A 93 8.93 -18.28 1.96
N LEU A 94 9.55 -17.11 1.80
CA LEU A 94 9.26 -16.17 0.71
C LEU A 94 9.60 -16.75 -0.65
N ARG A 95 10.76 -17.45 -0.77
CA ARG A 95 11.17 -18.09 -2.03
C ARG A 95 10.30 -19.28 -2.44
N ALA A 96 9.53 -19.85 -1.50
CA ALA A 96 8.57 -20.90 -1.80
C ALA A 96 7.24 -20.36 -2.33
N GLN A 97 7.01 -19.03 -2.27
CA GLN A 97 5.79 -18.41 -2.75
C GLN A 97 5.86 -18.05 -4.23
N LEU A 98 4.75 -18.22 -4.96
CA LEU A 98 4.61 -17.72 -6.33
C LEU A 98 4.47 -16.18 -6.36
N GLU A 99 3.78 -15.65 -5.35
CA GLU A 99 3.62 -14.21 -5.09
C GLU A 99 3.28 -13.99 -3.62
N VAL A 100 3.46 -12.78 -3.13
CA VAL A 100 3.07 -12.35 -1.78
C VAL A 100 2.23 -11.07 -1.85
N ILE A 101 1.47 -10.78 -0.80
CA ILE A 101 0.72 -9.51 -0.68
C ILE A 101 1.30 -8.72 0.49
N VAL A 102 1.75 -7.50 0.21
CA VAL A 102 2.28 -6.57 1.22
C VAL A 102 1.21 -5.55 1.58
N TYR A 103 1.01 -5.30 2.86
CA TYR A 103 0.09 -4.26 3.34
C TYR A 103 0.73 -3.36 4.40
N CYS A 104 0.14 -2.19 4.61
CA CYS A 104 0.58 -1.20 5.58
C CYS A 104 -0.62 -0.50 6.23
N SER A 105 -0.39 0.64 6.87
CA SER A 105 -1.37 1.40 7.65
C SER A 105 -2.49 2.06 6.83
N GLY A 106 -2.48 1.99 5.52
CA GLY A 106 -3.54 2.53 4.66
C GLY A 106 -3.04 3.34 3.47
N TYR A 107 -3.95 4.10 2.88
CA TYR A 107 -3.67 4.98 1.74
C TYR A 107 -2.46 5.89 1.99
N GLY A 108 -1.54 5.93 1.02
CA GLY A 108 -0.36 6.78 1.10
C GLY A 108 0.73 6.27 2.04
N CYS A 109 0.62 5.06 2.57
CA CYS A 109 1.71 4.43 3.32
C CYS A 109 2.82 3.98 2.37
N GLU A 110 3.96 4.65 2.39
CA GLU A 110 5.09 4.33 1.51
C GLU A 110 5.76 2.99 1.85
N ALA A 111 5.65 2.52 3.09
CA ALA A 111 6.35 1.32 3.56
C ALA A 111 5.99 0.06 2.76
N SER A 112 4.71 -0.18 2.43
CA SER A 112 4.31 -1.33 1.61
C SER A 112 4.91 -1.28 0.20
N HIS A 113 5.02 -0.10 -0.40
CA HIS A 113 5.66 0.09 -1.70
C HIS A 113 7.17 -0.15 -1.65
N LEU A 114 7.83 0.36 -0.60
CA LEU A 114 9.27 0.13 -0.39
C LEU A 114 9.57 -1.36 -0.18
N VAL A 115 8.80 -2.03 0.68
CA VAL A 115 8.94 -3.46 0.93
C VAL A 115 8.69 -4.27 -0.34
N ALA A 116 7.62 -3.98 -1.10
CA ALA A 116 7.32 -4.67 -2.35
C ALA A 116 8.45 -4.52 -3.38
N ARG A 117 9.05 -3.33 -3.50
CA ARG A 117 10.22 -3.11 -4.38
C ARG A 117 11.45 -3.88 -3.91
N LYS A 118 11.78 -3.83 -2.59
CA LYS A 118 12.89 -4.60 -2.02
C LYS A 118 12.73 -6.11 -2.25
N LEU A 119 11.49 -6.63 -2.22
CA LEU A 119 11.17 -8.02 -2.55
C LEU A 119 11.37 -8.32 -4.03
N LYS A 120 10.84 -7.45 -4.91
CA LYS A 120 11.00 -7.57 -6.37
C LYS A 120 12.46 -7.59 -6.80
N ASP A 121 13.30 -6.71 -6.21
CA ASP A 121 14.74 -6.68 -6.46
C ASP A 121 15.45 -7.98 -6.06
N ARG A 122 14.83 -8.77 -5.16
CA ARG A 122 15.28 -10.11 -4.74
C ARG A 122 14.59 -11.26 -5.48
N GLY A 123 13.80 -10.92 -6.54
CA GLY A 123 13.12 -11.91 -7.39
C GLY A 123 11.84 -12.50 -6.78
N ILE A 124 11.23 -11.82 -5.79
CA ILE A 124 9.99 -12.26 -5.17
C ILE A 124 8.84 -11.35 -5.65
N PRO A 125 7.88 -11.87 -6.44
CA PRO A 125 6.73 -11.09 -6.89
C PRO A 125 5.86 -10.65 -5.71
N ALA A 126 5.52 -9.37 -5.67
CA ALA A 126 4.72 -8.80 -4.59
C ALA A 126 3.62 -7.89 -5.14
N LEU A 127 2.41 -8.08 -4.62
CA LEU A 127 1.28 -7.17 -4.79
C LEU A 127 1.16 -6.28 -3.57
N ILE A 128 0.61 -5.10 -3.75
CA ILE A 128 0.42 -4.12 -2.67
C ILE A 128 -1.08 -4.00 -2.38
N LEU A 129 -1.51 -4.32 -1.17
CA LEU A 129 -2.86 -4.02 -0.73
C LEU A 129 -3.00 -2.50 -0.56
N HIS A 130 -3.59 -1.87 -1.57
CA HIS A 130 -3.61 -0.42 -1.74
C HIS A 130 -4.25 0.32 -0.55
N GLU A 131 -5.40 -0.16 -0.09
CA GLU A 131 -6.14 0.44 1.03
C GLU A 131 -5.53 0.07 2.39
N GLY A 132 -4.66 -0.93 2.43
CA GLY A 132 -3.97 -1.39 3.62
C GLY A 132 -4.86 -1.97 4.70
N TRP A 133 -4.35 -1.96 5.93
CA TRP A 133 -5.01 -2.52 7.11
C TRP A 133 -6.41 -1.94 7.41
N PRO A 134 -6.66 -0.61 7.30
CA PRO A 134 -7.98 -0.06 7.59
C PRO A 134 -9.10 -0.66 6.74
N ALA A 135 -8.87 -0.86 5.44
CA ALA A 135 -9.89 -1.47 4.57
C ALA A 135 -10.14 -2.94 4.90
N TRP A 136 -9.12 -3.67 5.37
CA TRP A 136 -9.30 -5.04 5.87
C TRP A 136 -10.25 -5.08 7.06
N GLN A 137 -10.06 -4.17 8.02
CA GLN A 137 -10.92 -4.02 9.20
C GLN A 137 -12.33 -3.55 8.84
N GLU A 138 -12.46 -2.54 7.98
CA GLU A 138 -13.75 -2.01 7.53
C GLU A 138 -14.58 -3.05 6.79
N ALA A 139 -13.93 -3.96 6.04
CA ALA A 139 -14.57 -5.09 5.40
C ALA A 139 -15.01 -6.19 6.39
N GLY A 140 -14.68 -6.08 7.68
CA GLY A 140 -15.01 -7.08 8.70
C GLY A 140 -14.30 -8.42 8.50
N TYR A 141 -13.14 -8.43 7.86
CA TYR A 141 -12.39 -9.65 7.64
C TYR A 141 -11.68 -10.13 8.91
N PRO A 142 -11.36 -11.45 9.01
CA PRO A 142 -10.72 -12.00 10.20
C PRO A 142 -9.40 -11.32 10.56
N GLU A 143 -9.14 -11.18 11.85
CA GLU A 143 -7.92 -10.62 12.42
C GLU A 143 -7.32 -11.61 13.43
N HIS A 144 -6.00 -11.61 13.54
CA HIS A 144 -5.26 -12.25 14.62
C HIS A 144 -4.46 -11.21 15.40
N SER A 145 -4.05 -11.56 16.61
CA SER A 145 -3.19 -10.75 17.47
C SER A 145 -2.09 -11.62 18.08
N GLY A 146 -1.04 -10.98 18.59
CA GLY A 146 0.10 -11.65 19.21
C GLY A 146 1.33 -11.72 18.31
N ASP A 147 2.29 -12.54 18.71
CA ASP A 147 3.53 -12.74 17.95
C ASP A 147 3.29 -13.57 16.69
N ALA A 148 4.19 -13.42 15.71
CA ALA A 148 4.14 -14.22 14.50
C ALA A 148 4.28 -15.71 14.82
N PRO A 149 3.51 -16.58 14.16
CA PRO A 149 3.61 -18.02 14.33
C PRO A 149 4.94 -18.58 13.86
#